data_aa88e814e620382d70de888e6d1c8dd0
#
_entry.id   aa88e814e620382d70de888e6d1c8dd0
#
_cell.length_a   1.000
_cell.length_b   1.000
_cell.length_c   1.000
_cell.angle_alpha   90.00
_cell.angle_beta   90.00
_cell.angle_gamma   90.00
#
_symmetry.space_group_name_H-M   'P 1'
#
loop_
_entity.id
_entity.type
_entity.pdbx_description
1 polymer ?
#
loop_
_entity_poly.entity_id
_entity_poly.type
_entity_poly.pdbx_seq_one_letter_code
_entity_poly.pdbx_strand_id
1 'polypeptide(L)'
;MSKELKKCLIIELKCVLWQHKGSGQKVLKIQNKRFVYLISPTKILDNKFFKSLELVFKSKKVSFFQLRLKNEKLSKKILFSKKIIKICRKYGVKFLVNDDPILALKVNADGCHLGQKDMSIVKAKKILKNKIIGITCHNSIRLAKKALMNGANYIAVGAFYKTKTKKVKFRAKPSILRKIKKLSNNPIVAIGGINEKNYKKLLLNKANFLAISGYIWNNNKYKPYEAIERLK
;
A
#
# COMPACT_ATOMS: atom_id res chain seq x y z
N MET A 1 -23.63 -5.75 -2.85
CA MET A 1 -22.57 -4.90 -2.22
C MET A 1 -23.23 -3.60 -1.81
N SER A 2 -23.47 -3.38 -0.51
CA SER A 2 -24.24 -2.24 -0.02
C SER A 2 -23.54 -0.91 -0.33
N LYS A 3 -24.33 0.14 -0.58
CA LYS A 3 -23.85 1.52 -0.82
C LYS A 3 -22.95 2.05 0.31
N GLU A 4 -23.08 1.52 1.52
CA GLU A 4 -22.29 1.94 2.69
C GLU A 4 -20.82 1.46 2.65
N LEU A 5 -20.53 0.25 2.15
CA LEU A 5 -19.15 -0.23 2.00
C LEU A 5 -18.38 0.57 0.93
N LYS A 6 -19.09 1.05 -0.10
CA LYS A 6 -18.51 2.01 -1.08
C LYS A 6 -18.27 3.39 -0.43
N LYS A 7 -19.15 3.85 0.45
CA LYS A 7 -18.98 5.11 1.17
C LYS A 7 -17.81 5.09 2.14
N CYS A 8 -17.59 4.01 2.90
CA CYS A 8 -16.49 3.93 3.87
C CYS A 8 -15.09 3.94 3.20
N LEU A 9 -14.96 3.35 2.00
CA LEU A 9 -13.72 3.44 1.21
C LEU A 9 -13.58 4.77 0.45
N ILE A 10 -14.70 5.41 0.10
CA ILE A 10 -14.74 6.65 -0.69
C ILE A 10 -14.59 7.90 0.21
N ILE A 11 -15.07 7.87 1.45
CA ILE A 11 -15.04 9.02 2.37
C ILE A 11 -13.60 9.32 2.84
N GLU A 12 -12.70 8.34 2.91
CA GLU A 12 -11.27 8.58 3.23
C GLU A 12 -10.41 8.92 2.00
N LEU A 13 -10.97 8.87 0.79
CA LEU A 13 -10.28 9.08 -0.49
C LEU A 13 -10.57 10.46 -1.12
N LYS A 14 -10.74 11.52 -0.32
CA LYS A 14 -10.86 12.87 -0.89
C LYS A 14 -9.61 13.23 -1.66
N CYS A 15 -9.82 13.33 -2.98
CA CYS A 15 -8.87 13.62 -4.05
C CYS A 15 -7.96 14.84 -3.80
N VAL A 16 -6.81 14.81 -4.47
CA VAL A 16 -5.98 16.00 -4.75
C VAL A 16 -6.83 17.01 -5.53
N LEU A 17 -7.33 18.04 -4.87
CA LEU A 17 -8.02 19.17 -5.50
C LEU A 17 -7.00 20.25 -5.88
N TRP A 18 -7.10 20.74 -7.10
CA TRP A 18 -6.37 21.91 -7.56
C TRP A 18 -7.12 23.19 -7.16
N GLN A 19 -6.51 24.01 -6.32
CA GLN A 19 -7.01 25.36 -6.08
C GLN A 19 -6.14 26.37 -6.82
N HIS A 20 -6.77 27.26 -7.58
CA HIS A 20 -6.10 28.42 -8.16
C HIS A 20 -6.01 29.52 -7.11
N LYS A 21 -4.79 29.95 -6.78
CA LYS A 21 -4.55 31.25 -6.14
C LYS A 21 -4.06 32.20 -7.21
N GLY A 22 -4.57 33.43 -7.18
CA GLY A 22 -4.40 34.49 -8.19
C GLY A 22 -2.98 35.01 -8.48
N SER A 23 -2.02 34.14 -8.66
CA SER A 23 -0.64 34.46 -9.06
C SER A 23 -0.04 33.45 -10.04
N GLY A 24 -0.85 32.72 -10.78
CA GLY A 24 -0.38 31.81 -11.84
C GLY A 24 0.38 30.56 -11.39
N GLN A 25 0.78 30.44 -10.14
CA GLN A 25 1.46 29.24 -9.62
C GLN A 25 0.45 28.20 -9.13
N LYS A 26 0.45 27.03 -9.78
CA LYS A 26 -0.31 25.87 -9.34
C LYS A 26 0.35 25.26 -8.10
N VAL A 27 -0.19 25.54 -6.91
CA VAL A 27 0.25 24.90 -5.66
C VAL A 27 -0.49 23.58 -5.48
N LEU A 28 0.25 22.48 -5.46
CA LEU A 28 -0.29 21.16 -5.15
C LEU A 28 -0.54 21.03 -3.65
N LYS A 29 -1.78 21.19 -3.20
CA LYS A 29 -2.17 20.77 -1.84
C LYS A 29 -2.48 19.27 -1.86
N ILE A 30 -1.60 18.45 -1.28
CA ILE A 30 -1.90 17.06 -0.97
C ILE A 30 -2.84 17.08 0.24
N GLN A 31 -4.15 17.06 0.00
CA GLN A 31 -5.15 17.10 1.07
C GLN A 31 -5.21 15.81 1.89
N ASN A 32 -4.74 14.69 1.35
CA ASN A 32 -4.73 13.44 2.07
C ASN A 32 -3.36 13.20 2.70
N LYS A 33 -3.23 13.46 4.00
CA LYS A 33 -2.00 13.20 4.77
C LYS A 33 -1.63 11.71 4.81
N ARG A 34 -2.59 10.80 4.55
CA ARG A 34 -2.44 9.34 4.63
C ARG A 34 -2.25 8.72 3.25
N PHE A 35 -1.08 8.89 2.64
CA PHE A 35 -0.77 8.35 1.31
C PHE A 35 0.23 7.18 1.32
N VAL A 36 0.70 6.77 2.49
CA VAL A 36 1.70 5.71 2.60
C VAL A 36 1.00 4.35 2.78
N TYR A 37 1.38 3.42 1.93
CA TYR A 37 1.13 1.99 2.05
C TYR A 37 2.43 1.35 2.57
N LEU A 38 2.52 1.11 3.86
CA LEU A 38 3.73 0.61 4.49
C LEU A 38 3.80 -0.92 4.39
N ILE A 39 4.91 -1.44 3.87
CA ILE A 39 5.18 -2.88 3.85
C ILE A 39 6.20 -3.20 4.95
N SER A 40 6.00 -4.28 5.70
CA SER A 40 6.92 -4.73 6.73
C SER A 40 8.34 -4.93 6.22
N PRO A 41 9.37 -4.92 7.07
CA PRO A 41 10.67 -5.46 6.69
C PRO A 41 10.54 -6.94 6.33
N THR A 42 11.56 -7.50 5.66
CA THR A 42 11.57 -8.92 5.25
C THR A 42 11.67 -9.88 6.42
N LYS A 43 12.24 -9.44 7.54
CA LYS A 43 12.34 -10.14 8.82
C LYS A 43 11.99 -9.19 9.97
N ILE A 44 11.32 -9.68 10.98
CA ILE A 44 11.09 -9.00 12.25
C ILE A 44 11.90 -9.75 13.29
N LEU A 45 12.96 -9.12 13.79
CA LEU A 45 13.95 -9.77 14.64
C LEU A 45 13.58 -9.73 16.13
N ASP A 46 13.03 -8.60 16.57
CA ASP A 46 12.78 -8.36 17.99
C ASP A 46 11.54 -7.46 18.25
N ASN A 47 11.27 -7.22 19.54
CA ASN A 47 10.17 -6.37 19.97
C ASN A 47 10.38 -4.87 19.68
N LYS A 48 11.61 -4.42 19.38
CA LYS A 48 11.90 -3.02 19.01
C LYS A 48 11.15 -2.61 17.73
N PHE A 49 10.89 -3.60 16.84
CA PHE A 49 10.07 -3.37 15.65
C PHE A 49 8.69 -2.80 16.00
N PHE A 50 7.99 -3.35 16.99
CA PHE A 50 6.63 -2.91 17.34
C PHE A 50 6.63 -1.47 17.88
N LYS A 51 7.62 -1.11 18.69
CA LYS A 51 7.82 0.28 19.15
C LYS A 51 8.08 1.23 17.98
N SER A 52 8.96 0.83 17.05
CA SER A 52 9.24 1.61 15.83
C SER A 52 8.01 1.74 14.94
N LEU A 53 7.19 0.68 14.80
CA LEU A 53 5.94 0.70 14.04
C LEU A 53 4.93 1.70 14.61
N GLU A 54 4.78 1.74 15.94
CA GLU A 54 3.92 2.74 16.59
C GLU A 54 4.39 4.16 16.34
N LEU A 55 5.71 4.42 16.44
CA LEU A 55 6.28 5.74 16.15
C LEU A 55 6.03 6.14 14.68
N VAL A 56 6.18 5.20 13.73
CA VAL A 56 5.87 5.46 12.33
C VAL A 56 4.39 5.79 12.14
N PHE A 57 3.47 5.12 12.84
CA PHE A 57 2.03 5.37 12.73
C PHE A 57 1.59 6.70 13.37
N LYS A 58 2.31 7.20 14.38
CA LYS A 58 2.08 8.54 14.96
C LYS A 58 2.21 9.66 13.91
N SER A 59 2.96 9.46 12.83
CA SER A 59 3.07 10.41 11.71
C SER A 59 1.73 10.72 11.03
N LYS A 60 0.70 9.87 11.23
CA LYS A 60 -0.61 9.93 10.55
C LYS A 60 -0.53 9.89 9.01
N LYS A 61 0.60 9.42 8.43
CA LYS A 61 0.80 9.32 6.97
C LYS A 61 0.45 7.94 6.41
N VAL A 62 0.32 6.92 7.28
CA VAL A 62 0.10 5.52 6.89
C VAL A 62 -1.39 5.20 6.82
N SER A 63 -1.87 4.73 5.67
CA SER A 63 -3.24 4.19 5.48
C SER A 63 -3.28 2.68 5.60
N PHE A 64 -2.27 2.00 5.06
CA PHE A 64 -2.21 0.54 5.00
C PHE A 64 -0.89 0.04 5.55
N PHE A 65 -0.95 -1.07 6.26
CA PHE A 65 0.23 -1.85 6.63
C PHE A 65 0.11 -3.27 6.10
N GLN A 66 1.06 -3.71 5.27
CA GLN A 66 1.14 -5.06 4.73
C GLN A 66 2.21 -5.88 5.47
N LEU A 67 1.80 -6.98 6.10
CA LEU A 67 2.74 -7.95 6.67
C LEU A 67 3.27 -8.88 5.58
N ARG A 68 4.57 -8.79 5.28
CA ARG A 68 5.24 -9.55 4.23
C ARG A 68 6.46 -10.30 4.77
N LEU A 69 6.20 -11.48 5.35
CA LEU A 69 7.21 -12.37 5.94
C LEU A 69 7.24 -13.70 5.18
N LYS A 70 7.86 -13.72 3.99
CA LYS A 70 7.79 -14.88 3.08
C LYS A 70 8.37 -16.16 3.67
N ASN A 71 9.49 -16.06 4.37
CA ASN A 71 10.27 -17.22 4.85
C ASN A 71 10.02 -17.53 6.34
N GLU A 72 8.99 -16.93 6.95
CA GLU A 72 8.67 -17.21 8.35
C GLU A 72 7.66 -18.32 8.50
N LYS A 73 7.76 -19.09 9.59
CA LYS A 73 6.79 -20.14 9.98
C LYS A 73 5.40 -19.53 10.19
N LEU A 74 4.35 -20.28 9.88
CA LEU A 74 2.95 -19.86 10.02
C LEU A 74 2.62 -19.38 11.44
N SER A 75 3.07 -20.12 12.47
CA SER A 75 2.89 -19.75 13.88
C SER A 75 3.42 -18.34 14.19
N LYS A 76 4.61 -18.02 13.69
CA LYS A 76 5.23 -16.70 13.87
C LYS A 76 4.50 -15.59 13.11
N LYS A 77 4.02 -15.90 11.88
CA LYS A 77 3.16 -14.97 11.12
C LYS A 77 1.87 -14.64 11.88
N ILE A 78 1.22 -15.65 12.48
CA ILE A 78 0.01 -15.46 13.29
C ILE A 78 0.31 -14.62 14.53
N LEU A 79 1.38 -14.96 15.27
CA LEU A 79 1.79 -14.22 16.47
C LEU A 79 2.03 -12.73 16.16
N PHE A 80 2.80 -12.43 15.12
CA PHE A 80 3.07 -11.05 14.71
C PHE A 80 1.81 -10.35 14.20
N SER A 81 0.96 -11.04 13.44
CA SER A 81 -0.31 -10.48 12.99
C SER A 81 -1.17 -10.02 14.17
N LYS A 82 -1.32 -10.84 15.22
CA LYS A 82 -2.10 -10.49 16.42
C LYS A 82 -1.58 -9.21 17.10
N LYS A 83 -0.24 -9.06 17.23
CA LYS A 83 0.37 -7.86 17.80
C LYS A 83 0.16 -6.63 16.90
N ILE A 84 0.42 -6.78 15.60
CA ILE A 84 0.35 -5.69 14.62
C ILE A 84 -1.08 -5.19 14.43
N ILE A 85 -2.08 -6.08 14.39
CA ILE A 85 -3.49 -5.70 14.26
C ILE A 85 -3.93 -4.76 15.40
N LYS A 86 -3.49 -5.04 16.65
CA LYS A 86 -3.78 -4.15 17.79
C LYS A 86 -3.23 -2.75 17.55
N ILE A 87 -1.98 -2.66 17.07
CA ILE A 87 -1.33 -1.40 16.74
C ILE A 87 -2.05 -0.71 15.58
N CYS A 88 -2.36 -1.44 14.50
CA CYS A 88 -3.07 -0.90 13.35
C CYS A 88 -4.42 -0.29 13.74
N ARG A 89 -5.22 -0.99 14.55
CA ARG A 89 -6.52 -0.51 15.05
C ARG A 89 -6.38 0.76 15.87
N LYS A 90 -5.40 0.82 16.78
CA LYS A 90 -5.12 2.02 17.60
C LYS A 90 -4.88 3.28 16.76
N TYR A 91 -4.25 3.15 15.59
CA TYR A 91 -3.90 4.28 14.72
C TYR A 91 -4.80 4.40 13.47
N GLY A 92 -5.85 3.62 13.35
CA GLY A 92 -6.76 3.63 12.19
C GLY A 92 -6.07 3.22 10.88
N VAL A 93 -5.09 2.30 10.95
CA VAL A 93 -4.37 1.75 9.80
C VAL A 93 -4.97 0.42 9.39
N LYS A 94 -5.25 0.22 8.10
CA LYS A 94 -5.74 -1.07 7.58
C LYS A 94 -4.62 -2.10 7.52
N PHE A 95 -4.84 -3.26 8.13
CA PHE A 95 -3.88 -4.36 8.16
C PHE A 95 -4.14 -5.36 7.04
N LEU A 96 -3.13 -5.61 6.21
CA LEU A 96 -3.19 -6.55 5.08
C LEU A 96 -2.13 -7.64 5.21
N VAL A 97 -2.48 -8.87 4.81
CA VAL A 97 -1.56 -9.99 4.69
C VAL A 97 -1.07 -10.11 3.26
N ASN A 98 0.21 -10.44 3.08
CA ASN A 98 0.79 -10.66 1.76
C ASN A 98 0.59 -12.10 1.29
N ASP A 99 0.13 -12.30 0.05
CA ASP A 99 0.03 -13.56 -0.72
C ASP A 99 -0.97 -14.61 -0.17
N ASP A 100 -1.42 -14.52 1.08
CA ASP A 100 -2.15 -15.60 1.79
C ASP A 100 -3.54 -15.16 2.29
N PRO A 101 -4.61 -15.40 1.50
CA PRO A 101 -5.99 -15.12 1.91
C PRO A 101 -6.48 -15.95 3.10
N ILE A 102 -5.99 -17.18 3.26
CA ILE A 102 -6.39 -18.06 4.36
C ILE A 102 -5.85 -17.52 5.68
N LEU A 103 -4.57 -17.13 5.70
CA LEU A 103 -3.97 -16.46 6.85
C LEU A 103 -4.69 -15.14 7.15
N ALA A 104 -5.00 -14.34 6.12
CA ALA A 104 -5.71 -13.09 6.29
C ALA A 104 -7.08 -13.28 6.97
N LEU A 105 -7.82 -14.31 6.59
CA LEU A 105 -9.08 -14.69 7.26
C LEU A 105 -8.83 -15.14 8.71
N LYS A 106 -7.88 -16.05 8.91
CA LYS A 106 -7.55 -16.64 10.23
C LYS A 106 -7.16 -15.59 11.27
N VAL A 107 -6.41 -14.55 10.87
CA VAL A 107 -5.98 -13.49 11.79
C VAL A 107 -6.92 -12.29 11.83
N ASN A 108 -8.06 -12.38 11.13
CA ASN A 108 -9.03 -11.29 10.96
C ASN A 108 -8.37 -9.98 10.47
N ALA A 109 -7.52 -10.09 9.44
CA ALA A 109 -6.97 -8.94 8.73
C ALA A 109 -8.07 -8.16 7.98
N ASP A 110 -7.81 -6.88 7.66
CA ASP A 110 -8.71 -6.09 6.80
C ASP A 110 -8.70 -6.59 5.36
N GLY A 111 -7.68 -7.36 4.94
CA GLY A 111 -7.59 -7.92 3.61
C GLY A 111 -6.27 -8.60 3.28
N CYS A 112 -6.05 -8.80 1.97
CA CYS A 112 -4.87 -9.47 1.45
C CYS A 112 -4.36 -8.77 0.19
N HIS A 113 -3.04 -8.80 -0.02
CA HIS A 113 -2.40 -8.38 -1.26
C HIS A 113 -1.83 -9.59 -2.01
N LEU A 114 -2.17 -9.74 -3.29
CA LEU A 114 -1.80 -10.87 -4.13
C LEU A 114 -0.84 -10.47 -5.24
N GLY A 115 0.11 -11.32 -5.55
CA GLY A 115 0.89 -11.27 -6.78
C GLY A 115 0.25 -12.09 -7.90
N GLN A 116 0.89 -12.09 -9.08
CA GLN A 116 0.36 -12.77 -10.28
C GLN A 116 0.45 -14.31 -10.22
N LYS A 117 1.27 -14.86 -9.33
CA LYS A 117 1.46 -16.31 -9.15
C LYS A 117 0.73 -16.86 -7.93
N ASP A 118 0.10 -15.99 -7.14
CA ASP A 118 -0.63 -16.35 -5.94
C ASP A 118 -2.07 -16.77 -6.27
N MET A 119 -2.88 -17.00 -5.26
CA MET A 119 -4.29 -17.36 -5.45
C MET A 119 -5.01 -16.33 -6.33
N SER A 120 -5.85 -16.78 -7.26
CA SER A 120 -6.62 -15.87 -8.12
C SER A 120 -7.57 -14.99 -7.29
N ILE A 121 -7.86 -13.77 -7.79
CA ILE A 121 -8.79 -12.83 -7.14
C ILE A 121 -10.15 -13.50 -6.92
N VAL A 122 -10.65 -14.26 -7.88
CA VAL A 122 -11.96 -14.94 -7.81
C VAL A 122 -12.00 -15.91 -6.63
N LYS A 123 -10.97 -16.77 -6.47
CA LYS A 123 -10.86 -17.68 -5.34
C LYS A 123 -10.70 -16.93 -4.01
N ALA A 124 -9.83 -15.92 -3.98
CA ALA A 124 -9.61 -15.10 -2.79
C ALA A 124 -10.88 -14.37 -2.34
N LYS A 125 -11.73 -13.91 -3.26
CA LYS A 125 -13.04 -13.28 -2.93
C LYS A 125 -14.00 -14.24 -2.27
N LYS A 126 -14.02 -15.50 -2.67
CA LYS A 126 -14.84 -16.53 -2.02
C LYS A 126 -14.45 -16.71 -0.55
N ILE A 127 -13.15 -16.67 -0.25
CA ILE A 127 -12.61 -16.81 1.12
C ILE A 127 -12.81 -15.53 1.94
N LEU A 128 -12.42 -14.40 1.37
CA LEU A 128 -12.34 -13.13 2.09
C LEU A 128 -13.64 -12.31 2.06
N LYS A 129 -14.60 -12.70 1.22
CA LYS A 129 -15.92 -12.01 1.08
C LYS A 129 -15.76 -10.51 0.88
N ASN A 130 -16.09 -9.73 1.91
CA ASN A 130 -16.10 -8.25 1.89
C ASN A 130 -14.75 -7.61 2.25
N LYS A 131 -13.69 -8.41 2.49
CA LYS A 131 -12.38 -7.87 2.85
C LYS A 131 -11.64 -7.31 1.63
N ILE A 132 -10.66 -6.46 1.89
CA ILE A 132 -9.87 -5.78 0.86
C ILE A 132 -8.98 -6.78 0.12
N ILE A 133 -9.04 -6.80 -1.21
CA ILE A 133 -8.14 -7.57 -2.07
C ILE A 133 -7.43 -6.62 -3.01
N GLY A 134 -6.11 -6.55 -2.89
CA GLY A 134 -5.26 -5.85 -3.84
C GLY A 134 -4.43 -6.80 -4.68
N ILE A 135 -3.99 -6.37 -5.85
CA ILE A 135 -3.17 -7.20 -6.74
C ILE A 135 -2.06 -6.42 -7.42
N THR A 136 -0.88 -7.05 -7.51
CA THR A 136 0.27 -6.54 -8.27
C THR A 136 0.01 -6.68 -9.78
N CYS A 137 0.07 -5.58 -10.54
CA CYS A 137 -0.10 -5.55 -11.99
C CYS A 137 1.18 -5.21 -12.75
N HIS A 138 2.33 -5.16 -12.07
CA HIS A 138 3.62 -4.79 -12.67
C HIS A 138 3.54 -3.46 -13.45
N ASN A 139 4.00 -3.44 -14.71
CA ASN A 139 3.88 -2.31 -15.62
C ASN A 139 2.84 -2.56 -16.73
N SER A 140 1.82 -3.40 -16.47
CA SER A 140 0.90 -3.90 -17.48
C SER A 140 -0.52 -3.35 -17.31
N ILE A 141 -1.00 -2.59 -18.31
CA ILE A 141 -2.38 -2.13 -18.39
C ILE A 141 -3.34 -3.31 -18.55
N ARG A 142 -2.95 -4.36 -19.28
CA ARG A 142 -3.75 -5.58 -19.47
C ARG A 142 -4.02 -6.28 -18.12
N LEU A 143 -2.98 -6.44 -17.28
CA LEU A 143 -3.15 -7.01 -15.95
C LEU A 143 -3.99 -6.12 -15.05
N ALA A 144 -3.85 -4.79 -15.15
CA ALA A 144 -4.68 -3.85 -14.41
C ALA A 144 -6.16 -3.98 -14.78
N LYS A 145 -6.48 -3.98 -16.08
CA LYS A 145 -7.87 -4.21 -16.58
C LYS A 145 -8.44 -5.52 -16.04
N LYS A 146 -7.70 -6.65 -16.21
CA LYS A 146 -8.12 -7.98 -15.75
C LYS A 146 -8.38 -7.98 -14.23
N ALA A 147 -7.50 -7.37 -13.43
CA ALA A 147 -7.66 -7.29 -11.99
C ALA A 147 -8.93 -6.52 -11.59
N LEU A 148 -9.18 -5.38 -12.23
CA LEU A 148 -10.34 -4.54 -11.96
C LEU A 148 -11.65 -5.25 -12.35
N MET A 149 -11.70 -5.92 -13.50
CA MET A 149 -12.85 -6.71 -13.95
C MET A 149 -13.17 -7.86 -12.96
N ASN A 150 -12.15 -8.48 -12.38
CA ASN A 150 -12.33 -9.51 -11.34
C ASN A 150 -12.61 -8.94 -9.94
N GLY A 151 -12.75 -7.64 -9.80
CA GLY A 151 -13.18 -6.97 -8.57
C GLY A 151 -12.07 -6.75 -7.55
N ALA A 152 -10.82 -6.50 -7.98
CA ALA A 152 -9.78 -6.01 -7.09
C ALA A 152 -10.20 -4.65 -6.49
N ASN A 153 -9.99 -4.47 -5.18
CA ASN A 153 -10.29 -3.22 -4.50
C ASN A 153 -9.24 -2.13 -4.82
N TYR A 154 -8.00 -2.52 -5.04
CA TYR A 154 -6.92 -1.66 -5.54
C TYR A 154 -5.92 -2.47 -6.37
N ILE A 155 -5.13 -1.77 -7.17
CA ILE A 155 -4.05 -2.37 -7.95
C ILE A 155 -2.70 -1.75 -7.58
N ALA A 156 -1.63 -2.58 -7.56
CA ALA A 156 -0.28 -2.11 -7.36
C ALA A 156 0.52 -2.17 -8.66
N VAL A 157 1.15 -1.05 -9.00
CA VAL A 157 1.88 -0.83 -10.25
C VAL A 157 3.34 -0.49 -9.93
N GLY A 158 4.27 -1.08 -10.66
CA GLY A 158 5.72 -0.87 -10.48
C GLY A 158 6.55 -2.03 -11.05
N ALA A 159 7.88 -2.05 -10.82
CA ALA A 159 8.57 -1.10 -9.96
C ALA A 159 8.95 0.17 -10.72
N PHE A 160 8.82 1.33 -10.03
CA PHE A 160 9.17 2.61 -10.66
C PHE A 160 10.67 2.92 -10.58
N TYR A 161 11.32 2.56 -9.47
CA TYR A 161 12.73 2.88 -9.22
C TYR A 161 13.51 1.61 -8.79
N LYS A 162 14.84 1.70 -8.81
CA LYS A 162 15.75 0.62 -8.36
C LYS A 162 15.46 0.30 -6.89
N THR A 163 15.38 -0.98 -6.54
CA THR A 163 15.11 -1.45 -5.18
C THR A 163 15.95 -2.68 -4.85
N LYS A 164 16.39 -2.77 -3.59
CA LYS A 164 17.11 -3.92 -3.05
C LYS A 164 16.19 -4.97 -2.42
N THR A 165 14.92 -4.62 -2.16
CA THR A 165 13.96 -5.49 -1.42
C THR A 165 13.49 -6.70 -2.23
N LYS A 166 13.49 -6.61 -3.57
CA LYS A 166 13.08 -7.68 -4.49
C LYS A 166 13.77 -7.52 -5.84
N LYS A 167 14.19 -8.63 -6.48
CA LYS A 167 14.64 -8.61 -7.89
C LYS A 167 13.50 -8.08 -8.77
N VAL A 168 13.76 -7.03 -9.53
CA VAL A 168 12.79 -6.35 -10.38
C VAL A 168 12.95 -6.83 -11.81
N LYS A 169 11.92 -7.50 -12.34
CA LYS A 169 11.84 -7.93 -13.74
C LYS A 169 11.18 -6.86 -14.65
N PHE A 170 10.32 -6.01 -14.07
CA PHE A 170 9.53 -5.03 -14.82
C PHE A 170 9.77 -3.62 -14.28
N ARG A 171 10.02 -2.69 -15.18
CA ARG A 171 10.15 -1.27 -14.90
C ARG A 171 8.95 -0.50 -15.43
N ALA A 172 8.35 0.33 -14.59
CA ALA A 172 7.22 1.17 -14.95
C ALA A 172 7.65 2.63 -15.15
N LYS A 173 7.10 3.29 -16.17
CA LYS A 173 7.20 4.74 -16.33
C LYS A 173 6.02 5.41 -15.59
N PRO A 174 6.20 6.58 -14.92
CA PRO A 174 5.11 7.25 -14.18
C PRO A 174 3.84 7.51 -15.01
N SER A 175 3.96 7.71 -16.33
CA SER A 175 2.83 7.91 -17.24
C SER A 175 1.80 6.76 -17.24
N ILE A 176 2.20 5.53 -16.88
CA ILE A 176 1.27 4.39 -16.81
C ILE A 176 0.17 4.62 -15.75
N LEU A 177 0.47 5.33 -14.66
CA LEU A 177 -0.50 5.63 -13.60
C LEU A 177 -1.67 6.45 -14.15
N ARG A 178 -1.40 7.46 -14.98
CA ARG A 178 -2.44 8.26 -15.64
C ARG A 178 -3.27 7.43 -16.62
N LYS A 179 -2.60 6.52 -17.39
CA LYS A 179 -3.30 5.62 -18.32
C LYS A 179 -4.26 4.69 -17.58
N ILE A 180 -3.81 4.09 -16.46
CA ILE A 180 -4.64 3.21 -15.64
C ILE A 180 -5.77 3.99 -14.95
N LYS A 181 -5.51 5.22 -14.46
CA LYS A 181 -6.53 6.05 -13.82
C LYS A 181 -7.71 6.39 -14.73
N LYS A 182 -7.48 6.45 -16.06
CA LYS A 182 -8.55 6.60 -17.06
C LYS A 182 -9.47 5.38 -17.16
N LEU A 183 -9.02 4.20 -16.72
CA LEU A 183 -9.78 2.94 -16.82
C LEU A 183 -10.71 2.71 -15.63
N SER A 184 -10.41 3.29 -14.47
CA SER A 184 -11.17 3.02 -13.24
C SER A 184 -10.88 4.06 -12.16
N ASN A 185 -11.86 4.28 -11.31
CA ASN A 185 -11.73 5.09 -10.09
C ASN A 185 -11.05 4.34 -8.93
N ASN A 186 -10.79 3.04 -9.07
CA ASN A 186 -10.13 2.26 -8.02
C ASN A 186 -8.77 2.85 -7.64
N PRO A 187 -8.37 2.72 -6.37
CA PRO A 187 -7.07 3.20 -5.91
C PRO A 187 -5.90 2.51 -6.63
N ILE A 188 -4.88 3.32 -6.95
CA ILE A 188 -3.63 2.85 -7.54
C ILE A 188 -2.52 3.02 -6.50
N VAL A 189 -1.83 1.93 -6.18
CA VAL A 189 -0.66 1.89 -5.32
C VAL A 189 0.59 1.85 -6.19
N ALA A 190 1.44 2.87 -6.12
CA ALA A 190 2.74 2.85 -6.77
C ALA A 190 3.77 2.17 -5.88
N ILE A 191 4.60 1.28 -6.46
CA ILE A 191 5.59 0.50 -5.71
C ILE A 191 6.96 0.47 -6.40
N GLY A 192 8.02 0.32 -5.59
CA GLY A 192 9.39 0.04 -6.04
C GLY A 192 10.34 1.22 -5.94
N GLY A 193 11.26 1.16 -4.96
CA GLY A 193 12.35 2.11 -4.76
C GLY A 193 11.93 3.54 -4.41
N ILE A 194 10.76 3.70 -3.82
CA ILE A 194 10.18 5.00 -3.46
C ILE A 194 10.85 5.53 -2.19
N ASN A 195 11.22 6.82 -2.21
CA ASN A 195 11.89 7.55 -1.14
C ASN A 195 11.52 9.04 -1.15
N GLU A 196 12.10 9.83 -0.24
CA GLU A 196 11.85 11.27 -0.11
C GLU A 196 12.12 12.11 -1.36
N LYS A 197 13.06 11.66 -2.21
CA LYS A 197 13.47 12.42 -3.41
C LYS A 197 12.56 12.19 -4.63
N ASN A 198 11.83 11.06 -4.67
CA ASN A 198 11.12 10.64 -5.88
C ASN A 198 9.61 10.43 -5.73
N TYR A 199 9.07 10.40 -4.53
CA TYR A 199 7.69 10.06 -4.25
C TYR A 199 6.66 11.06 -4.84
N LYS A 200 6.96 12.37 -4.82
CA LYS A 200 6.06 13.43 -5.30
C LYS A 200 5.67 13.24 -6.76
N LYS A 201 6.64 12.82 -7.60
CA LYS A 201 6.40 12.54 -9.02
C LYS A 201 5.32 11.49 -9.26
N LEU A 202 5.20 10.48 -8.39
CA LEU A 202 4.20 9.43 -8.51
C LEU A 202 2.81 9.92 -8.10
N LEU A 203 2.70 10.71 -7.04
CA LEU A 203 1.44 11.35 -6.61
C LEU A 203 0.93 12.31 -7.69
N LEU A 204 1.80 13.13 -8.27
CA LEU A 204 1.48 14.01 -9.42
C LEU A 204 0.98 13.22 -10.63
N ASN A 205 1.42 11.99 -10.82
CA ASN A 205 0.96 11.10 -11.87
C ASN A 205 -0.27 10.25 -11.48
N LYS A 206 -1.00 10.62 -10.41
CA LYS A 206 -2.27 9.99 -10.00
C LYS A 206 -2.14 8.66 -9.25
N ALA A 207 -0.98 8.37 -8.64
CA ALA A 207 -0.94 7.35 -7.59
C ALA A 207 -1.78 7.82 -6.39
N ASN A 208 -2.60 6.93 -5.82
CA ASN A 208 -3.34 7.22 -4.60
C ASN A 208 -2.50 6.90 -3.36
N PHE A 209 -1.72 5.82 -3.43
CA PHE A 209 -0.84 5.38 -2.34
C PHE A 209 0.54 5.00 -2.86
N LEU A 210 1.52 5.09 -1.96
CA LEU A 210 2.91 4.76 -2.22
C LEU A 210 3.32 3.59 -1.33
N ALA A 211 3.62 2.44 -1.94
CA ALA A 211 4.08 1.26 -1.21
C ALA A 211 5.58 1.36 -0.93
N ILE A 212 5.92 1.49 0.35
CA ILE A 212 7.26 1.74 0.83
C ILE A 212 7.65 0.69 1.88
N SER A 213 8.86 0.15 1.79
CA SER A 213 9.46 -0.74 2.78
C SER A 213 10.90 -0.34 3.07
N GLY A 214 11.84 -0.62 2.16
CA GLY A 214 13.27 -0.45 2.40
C GLY A 214 13.68 0.98 2.80
N TYR A 215 13.03 2.00 2.27
CA TYR A 215 13.32 3.39 2.65
C TYR A 215 13.00 3.67 4.13
N ILE A 216 11.98 3.02 4.69
CA ILE A 216 11.59 3.18 6.09
C ILE A 216 12.43 2.26 7.00
N TRP A 217 12.55 0.97 6.65
CA TRP A 217 13.11 -0.03 7.56
C TRP A 217 14.61 -0.25 7.42
N ASN A 218 15.18 -0.01 6.23
CA ASN A 218 16.58 -0.29 5.89
C ASN A 218 17.30 1.01 5.50
N ASN A 219 16.98 2.12 6.16
CA ASN A 219 17.60 3.41 5.91
C ASN A 219 18.81 3.57 6.81
N ASN A 220 19.98 3.87 6.20
CA ASN A 220 21.24 4.03 6.95
C ASN A 220 21.39 5.44 7.57
N LYS A 221 20.58 6.42 7.10
CA LYS A 221 20.66 7.81 7.57
C LYS A 221 19.62 8.16 8.64
N TYR A 222 18.44 7.54 8.55
CA TYR A 222 17.29 7.93 9.34
C TYR A 222 16.68 6.74 10.06
N LYS A 223 16.27 6.93 11.31
CA LYS A 223 15.39 6.00 12.01
C LYS A 223 14.04 5.92 11.30
N PRO A 224 13.25 4.83 11.45
CA PRO A 224 11.99 4.66 10.72
C PRO A 224 11.01 5.84 10.83
N TYR A 225 10.88 6.43 12.03
CA TYR A 225 9.99 7.57 12.24
C TYR A 225 10.51 8.86 11.57
N GLU A 226 11.82 9.07 11.54
CA GLU A 226 12.43 10.20 10.83
C GLU A 226 12.26 10.06 9.32
N ALA A 227 12.48 8.85 8.80
CA ALA A 227 12.33 8.57 7.38
C ALA A 227 10.90 8.84 6.88
N ILE A 228 9.86 8.46 7.66
CA ILE A 228 8.48 8.73 7.24
C ILE A 228 8.12 10.22 7.34
N GLU A 229 8.67 10.95 8.32
CA GLU A 229 8.42 12.40 8.44
C GLU A 229 8.99 13.19 7.26
N ARG A 230 10.04 12.70 6.59
CA ARG A 230 10.60 13.32 5.38
C ARG A 230 9.73 13.18 4.13
N LEU A 231 8.70 12.37 4.15
CA LEU A 231 7.66 12.34 3.11
C LEU A 231 6.63 13.46 3.36
N LYS A 232 7.00 14.68 2.97
CA LYS A 232 6.21 15.91 3.21
C LYS A 232 5.21 16.17 2.08
#